data_506bb2f3f0aa51ebbd87075a08e1d3f7
#
_entry.id   506bb2f3f0aa51ebbd87075a08e1d3f7
#
_cell.length_a   1.000
_cell.length_b   1.000
_cell.length_c   1.000
_cell.angle_alpha   90.00
_cell.angle_beta   90.00
_cell.angle_gamma   90.00
#
_symmetry.space_group_name_H-M   'P 1'
#
loop_
_entity.id
_entity.type
_entity.pdbx_description
1 polymer ?
#
loop_
_entity_poly.entity_id
_entity_poly.type
_entity_poly.pdbx_seq_one_letter_code
_entity_poly.pdbx_strand_id
1 'polypeptide(L)'
;MDGTRLPVVVVAGLHPDERRSAVEELTAAAVDAVVLRHDLRDAARGLVHRELRDAGGAFDTGSVPLVNDCPCCALREDLLPRLLELADGGRYGLAVVELWGGSDPHPAVEVLAGGEVDGRPLAEAIELAGVVTAVDPDRLVGELSVPDELVEHGQHTAARDERTRAEALAHQVEYATTLAVPRATAHAPGLALLRQLHPTARVVRLGTGALARAALGGFDVAAARDRVNPAIALLPQESDEAGVSTLVWERRRPLHPERLHRALELLVPAAQRSRGRFWLANRPDLMLAWDAAGANLAVEECGPWLIALPDAAWDLYPPARRAAAALDWHPLHGDRVQQLTFTAEGLDVDGLTELLDSCLLTDTELAAGEPGWKALPDGFRDLLDPVHH
;
A
#
# COMPACT_ATOMS: atom_id res chain seq x y z
N MET A 1 37.46 -3.37 6.87
CA MET A 1 36.56 -3.95 7.90
C MET A 1 35.21 -4.05 7.21
N ASP A 2 34.78 -5.27 6.87
CA ASP A 2 33.40 -5.48 6.42
C ASP A 2 32.49 -5.14 7.62
N GLY A 3 32.07 -3.89 7.70
CA GLY A 3 31.12 -3.44 8.73
C GLY A 3 29.77 -4.09 8.44
N THR A 4 29.33 -4.95 9.33
CA THR A 4 27.98 -5.53 9.28
C THR A 4 26.98 -4.37 9.35
N ARG A 5 26.17 -4.17 8.31
CA ARG A 5 25.11 -3.15 8.30
C ARG A 5 24.12 -3.43 9.43
N LEU A 6 23.57 -2.36 10.02
CA LEU A 6 22.56 -2.49 11.07
C LEU A 6 21.23 -2.98 10.46
N PRO A 7 20.73 -4.17 10.82
CA PRO A 7 19.42 -4.62 10.36
C PRO A 7 18.30 -3.70 10.88
N VAL A 8 17.39 -3.31 10.00
CA VAL A 8 16.25 -2.46 10.31
C VAL A 8 14.95 -3.18 9.96
N VAL A 9 14.05 -3.31 10.93
CA VAL A 9 12.69 -3.81 10.75
C VAL A 9 11.72 -2.66 10.94
N VAL A 10 10.87 -2.43 9.93
CA VAL A 10 9.79 -1.44 10.01
C VAL A 10 8.54 -2.13 10.54
N VAL A 11 7.91 -1.55 11.56
CA VAL A 11 6.66 -2.06 12.17
C VAL A 11 5.54 -1.07 11.93
N ALA A 12 4.52 -1.50 11.21
CA ALA A 12 3.28 -0.78 10.93
C ALA A 12 2.09 -1.48 11.61
N GLY A 13 0.93 -0.86 11.56
CA GLY A 13 -0.34 -1.39 12.07
C GLY A 13 -1.21 -0.26 12.62
N LEU A 14 -2.50 -0.36 12.42
CA LEU A 14 -3.44 0.68 12.80
C LEU A 14 -3.57 0.82 14.33
N HIS A 15 -3.53 -0.32 15.04
CA HIS A 15 -3.75 -0.38 16.48
C HIS A 15 -2.46 -0.35 17.30
N PRO A 16 -2.35 0.55 18.30
CA PRO A 16 -1.13 0.71 19.09
C PRO A 16 -0.77 -0.51 19.93
N ASP A 17 -1.76 -1.30 20.42
CA ASP A 17 -1.50 -2.44 21.28
C ASP A 17 -0.91 -3.62 20.51
N GLU A 18 -1.42 -3.89 19.29
CA GLU A 18 -0.89 -4.91 18.40
C GLU A 18 0.53 -4.54 17.92
N ARG A 19 0.78 -3.26 17.56
CA ARG A 19 2.13 -2.79 17.23
C ARG A 19 3.08 -2.96 18.40
N ARG A 20 2.66 -2.54 19.60
CA ARG A 20 3.48 -2.70 20.81
C ARG A 20 3.85 -4.16 21.03
N SER A 21 2.90 -5.08 20.92
CA SER A 21 3.16 -6.53 21.09
C SER A 21 4.15 -7.05 20.05
N ALA A 22 4.07 -6.59 18.80
CA ALA A 22 5.02 -6.96 17.76
C ALA A 22 6.43 -6.40 18.05
N VAL A 23 6.53 -5.14 18.45
CA VAL A 23 7.80 -4.50 18.84
C VAL A 23 8.42 -5.21 20.06
N GLU A 24 7.63 -5.54 21.07
CA GLU A 24 8.10 -6.28 22.26
C GLU A 24 8.64 -7.67 21.92
N GLU A 25 7.97 -8.42 21.02
CA GLU A 25 8.46 -9.73 20.57
C GLU A 25 9.76 -9.62 19.76
N LEU A 26 9.89 -8.61 18.90
CA LEU A 26 11.10 -8.35 18.13
C LEU A 26 12.29 -7.98 19.05
N THR A 27 12.06 -7.07 20.00
CA THR A 27 13.10 -6.62 20.94
C THR A 27 13.48 -7.69 21.96
N ALA A 28 12.55 -8.55 22.39
CA ALA A 28 12.85 -9.68 23.26
C ALA A 28 13.72 -10.74 22.58
N ALA A 29 13.69 -10.83 21.25
CA ALA A 29 14.51 -11.76 20.48
C ALA A 29 15.95 -11.28 20.23
N ALA A 30 16.23 -9.98 20.44
CA ALA A 30 17.54 -9.36 20.25
C ALA A 30 17.86 -8.48 21.46
N VAL A 31 18.82 -8.93 22.29
CA VAL A 31 19.18 -8.23 23.56
C VAL A 31 19.72 -6.82 23.30
N ASP A 32 20.32 -6.60 22.16
CA ASP A 32 20.92 -5.36 21.68
C ASP A 32 20.01 -4.62 20.66
N ALA A 33 18.70 -4.72 20.81
CA ALA A 33 17.75 -4.01 19.96
C ALA A 33 17.52 -2.56 20.44
N VAL A 34 17.31 -1.65 19.47
CA VAL A 34 16.86 -0.28 19.69
C VAL A 34 15.55 -0.05 18.94
N VAL A 35 14.63 0.67 19.55
CA VAL A 35 13.35 1.09 18.94
C VAL A 35 13.36 2.58 18.70
N LEU A 36 13.04 2.99 17.48
CA LEU A 36 12.82 4.37 17.08
C LEU A 36 11.33 4.54 16.79
N ARG A 37 10.71 5.50 17.46
CA ARG A 37 9.29 5.82 17.28
C ARG A 37 9.11 7.30 17.01
N HIS A 38 8.30 7.61 16.00
CA HIS A 38 7.80 8.95 15.74
C HIS A 38 6.29 8.98 15.99
N ASP A 39 5.88 9.77 16.99
CA ASP A 39 4.49 9.95 17.38
C ASP A 39 3.95 11.21 16.71
N LEU A 40 2.96 11.05 15.84
CA LEU A 40 2.36 12.11 15.02
C LEU A 40 1.06 12.69 15.60
N ARG A 41 0.73 12.41 16.88
CA ARG A 41 -0.50 12.93 17.51
C ARG A 41 -0.65 14.45 17.45
N ASP A 42 0.44 15.17 17.41
CA ASP A 42 0.49 16.64 17.30
C ASP A 42 0.86 17.12 15.89
N ALA A 43 0.74 16.24 14.86
CA ALA A 43 1.04 16.58 13.48
C ALA A 43 0.23 17.78 12.97
N ALA A 44 -1.05 17.87 13.35
CA ALA A 44 -1.90 19.04 13.05
C ALA A 44 -1.38 20.36 13.64
N ARG A 45 -0.46 20.31 14.62
CA ARG A 45 0.23 21.47 15.21
C ARG A 45 1.63 21.67 14.66
N GLY A 46 2.01 20.87 13.65
CA GLY A 46 3.34 20.89 13.05
C GLY A 46 4.43 20.29 13.93
N LEU A 47 4.11 19.35 14.82
CA LEU A 47 5.06 18.71 15.72
C LEU A 47 5.03 17.20 15.61
N VAL A 48 6.23 16.58 15.64
CA VAL A 48 6.44 15.14 15.72
C VAL A 48 7.24 14.85 16.99
N HIS A 49 6.78 13.92 17.81
CA HIS A 49 7.50 13.50 19.00
C HIS A 49 8.33 12.25 18.71
N ARG A 50 9.64 12.33 18.97
CA ARG A 50 10.57 11.22 18.81
C ARG A 50 10.84 10.56 20.16
N GLU A 51 10.92 9.24 20.14
CA GLU A 51 11.39 8.41 21.24
C GLU A 51 12.37 7.35 20.71
N LEU A 52 13.56 7.28 21.33
CA LEU A 52 14.49 6.17 21.20
C LEU A 52 14.54 5.41 22.52
N ARG A 53 14.38 4.09 22.45
CA ARG A 53 14.43 3.22 23.65
C ARG A 53 15.16 1.92 23.35
N ASP A 54 15.83 1.39 24.37
CA ASP A 54 16.44 0.06 24.36
C ASP A 54 15.99 -0.75 25.60
N ALA A 55 16.67 -1.85 25.92
CA ALA A 55 16.38 -2.67 27.09
C ALA A 55 16.51 -1.90 28.40
N GLY A 56 17.26 -0.79 28.45
CA GLY A 56 17.40 0.10 29.62
C GLY A 56 16.26 1.12 29.75
N GLY A 57 15.37 1.21 28.79
CA GLY A 57 14.28 2.18 28.70
C GLY A 57 14.52 3.27 27.67
N ALA A 58 13.71 4.35 27.73
CA ALA A 58 13.88 5.50 26.85
C ALA A 58 15.16 6.29 27.24
N PHE A 59 16.01 6.58 26.26
CA PHE A 59 17.27 7.29 26.47
C PHE A 59 17.41 8.57 25.64
N ASP A 60 16.60 8.74 24.58
CA ASP A 60 16.50 9.98 23.81
C ASP A 60 15.03 10.26 23.49
N THR A 61 14.56 11.44 23.91
CA THR A 61 13.22 11.92 23.64
C THR A 61 13.30 13.37 23.19
N GLY A 62 12.53 13.71 22.17
CA GLY A 62 12.53 15.07 21.63
C GLY A 62 11.30 15.34 20.79
N SER A 63 11.20 16.58 20.32
CA SER A 63 10.19 16.99 19.36
C SER A 63 10.86 17.69 18.19
N VAL A 64 10.43 17.36 17.00
CA VAL A 64 10.91 17.94 15.75
C VAL A 64 9.75 18.62 15.02
N PRO A 65 9.98 19.71 14.29
CA PRO A 65 8.93 20.32 13.49
C PRO A 65 8.53 19.40 12.33
N LEU A 66 7.23 19.34 12.04
CA LEU A 66 6.72 18.72 10.83
C LEU A 66 6.93 19.69 9.65
N VAL A 67 7.94 19.44 8.84
CA VAL A 67 8.28 20.33 7.72
C VAL A 67 7.30 20.12 6.57
N ASN A 68 6.77 21.20 6.02
CA ASN A 68 5.82 21.21 4.90
C ASN A 68 4.54 20.35 5.11
N ASP A 69 4.13 20.15 6.35
CA ASP A 69 3.01 19.26 6.69
C ASP A 69 3.16 17.85 6.09
N CYS A 70 4.41 17.36 6.00
CA CYS A 70 4.77 16.13 5.32
C CYS A 70 5.50 15.16 6.26
N PRO A 71 4.89 14.01 6.59
CA PRO A 71 5.53 12.98 7.42
C PRO A 71 6.85 12.46 6.84
N CYS A 72 6.92 12.31 5.51
CA CYS A 72 8.13 11.84 4.84
C CYS A 72 9.32 12.81 5.01
N CYS A 73 9.03 14.13 5.07
CA CYS A 73 10.06 15.14 5.33
C CYS A 73 10.58 15.02 6.77
N ALA A 74 9.70 14.84 7.75
CA ALA A 74 10.10 14.62 9.15
C ALA A 74 10.94 13.34 9.31
N LEU A 75 10.55 12.24 8.64
CA LEU A 75 11.35 11.02 8.62
C LEU A 75 12.73 11.24 7.99
N ARG A 76 12.81 11.99 6.91
CA ARG A 76 14.08 12.28 6.24
C ARG A 76 15.00 13.14 7.10
N GLU A 77 14.47 14.13 7.77
CA GLU A 77 15.27 15.10 8.54
C GLU A 77 15.67 14.60 9.94
N ASP A 78 14.89 13.71 10.55
CA ASP A 78 15.17 13.20 11.89
C ASP A 78 15.50 11.71 11.93
N LEU A 79 14.71 10.83 11.30
CA LEU A 79 14.92 9.38 11.37
C LEU A 79 16.22 8.94 10.69
N LEU A 80 16.53 9.47 9.49
CA LEU A 80 17.72 9.04 8.76
C LEU A 80 19.01 9.35 9.51
N PRO A 81 19.26 10.59 10.03
CA PRO A 81 20.45 10.89 10.82
C PRO A 81 20.56 10.00 12.08
N ARG A 82 19.43 9.74 12.77
CA ARG A 82 19.45 8.88 13.96
C ARG A 82 19.80 7.43 13.63
N LEU A 83 19.27 6.87 12.56
CA LEU A 83 19.65 5.53 12.12
C LEU A 83 21.11 5.43 11.75
N LEU A 84 21.65 6.44 11.07
CA LEU A 84 23.07 6.50 10.73
C LEU A 84 23.96 6.56 11.99
N GLU A 85 23.63 7.43 12.96
CA GLU A 85 24.31 7.51 14.26
C GLU A 85 24.30 6.16 15.01
N LEU A 86 23.17 5.47 15.04
CA LEU A 86 23.04 4.16 15.69
C LEU A 86 23.87 3.08 14.99
N ALA A 87 23.88 3.08 13.64
CA ALA A 87 24.68 2.15 12.85
C ALA A 87 26.18 2.38 13.04
N ASP A 88 26.64 3.64 12.98
CA ASP A 88 28.04 3.99 13.18
C ASP A 88 28.54 3.74 14.60
N GLY A 89 27.64 3.85 15.58
CA GLY A 89 27.93 3.54 16.99
C GLY A 89 28.20 2.07 17.26
N GLY A 90 27.73 1.15 16.41
CA GLY A 90 28.00 -0.28 16.47
C GLY A 90 27.52 -0.99 17.76
N ARG A 91 26.63 -0.33 18.50
CA ARG A 91 26.13 -0.85 19.81
C ARG A 91 24.97 -1.84 19.63
N TYR A 92 24.17 -1.64 18.56
CA TYR A 92 22.91 -2.37 18.37
C TYR A 92 23.02 -3.36 17.22
N GLY A 93 22.45 -4.56 17.42
CA GLY A 93 22.34 -5.61 16.41
C GLY A 93 21.00 -5.60 15.66
N LEU A 94 20.04 -4.79 16.12
CA LEU A 94 18.72 -4.61 15.48
C LEU A 94 18.17 -3.23 15.78
N ALA A 95 17.68 -2.54 14.74
CA ALA A 95 16.84 -1.35 14.90
C ALA A 95 15.40 -1.68 14.48
N VAL A 96 14.43 -1.30 15.30
CA VAL A 96 12.99 -1.41 15.03
C VAL A 96 12.45 -0.01 14.84
N VAL A 97 11.95 0.29 13.66
CA VAL A 97 11.27 1.57 13.35
C VAL A 97 9.77 1.35 13.50
N GLU A 98 9.20 1.85 14.59
CA GLU A 98 7.76 1.81 14.83
C GLU A 98 7.07 3.00 14.17
N LEU A 99 6.26 2.75 13.15
CA LEU A 99 5.50 3.78 12.46
C LEU A 99 4.25 4.19 13.26
N TRP A 100 3.78 5.41 13.00
CA TRP A 100 2.49 5.90 13.51
C TRP A 100 1.31 5.13 12.91
N GLY A 101 0.16 5.07 13.63
CA GLY A 101 -0.98 4.24 13.25
C GLY A 101 -1.49 4.41 11.83
N GLY A 102 -1.66 5.64 11.38
CA GLY A 102 -2.12 5.93 10.01
C GLY A 102 -1.01 6.01 8.96
N SER A 103 0.25 5.72 9.32
CA SER A 103 1.36 5.78 8.36
C SER A 103 1.31 4.63 7.37
N ASP A 104 1.51 4.95 6.08
CA ASP A 104 1.77 3.98 5.04
C ASP A 104 3.25 3.55 5.11
N PRO A 105 3.55 2.25 5.19
CA PRO A 105 4.92 1.76 5.23
C PRO A 105 5.68 1.98 3.90
N HIS A 106 5.01 2.03 2.76
CA HIS A 106 5.67 2.17 1.46
C HIS A 106 6.51 3.46 1.36
N PRO A 107 5.97 4.69 1.56
CA PRO A 107 6.77 5.90 1.52
C PRO A 107 7.88 5.93 2.58
N ALA A 108 7.65 5.37 3.77
CA ALA A 108 8.66 5.30 4.81
C ALA A 108 9.85 4.42 4.39
N VAL A 109 9.57 3.26 3.80
CA VAL A 109 10.61 2.35 3.28
C VAL A 109 11.38 2.98 2.12
N GLU A 110 10.71 3.71 1.20
CA GLU A 110 11.39 4.41 0.11
C GLU A 110 12.35 5.50 0.64
N VAL A 111 11.94 6.21 1.68
CA VAL A 111 12.81 7.19 2.35
C VAL A 111 14.02 6.50 3.00
N LEU A 112 13.85 5.35 3.64
CA LEU A 112 14.94 4.58 4.24
C LEU A 112 15.89 3.98 3.19
N ALA A 113 15.34 3.46 2.09
CA ALA A 113 16.11 2.79 1.04
C ALA A 113 16.91 3.76 0.15
N GLY A 114 16.31 4.90 -0.19
CA GLY A 114 16.91 5.91 -1.08
C GLY A 114 17.47 7.13 -0.36
N GLY A 115 17.41 7.18 0.96
CA GLY A 115 17.83 8.34 1.75
C GLY A 115 19.33 8.45 1.88
N GLU A 116 19.78 9.70 2.05
CA GLU A 116 21.18 10.03 2.32
C GLU A 116 21.28 11.06 3.45
N VAL A 117 22.39 11.03 4.19
CA VAL A 117 22.71 11.98 5.24
C VAL A 117 24.08 12.56 4.93
N ASP A 118 24.18 13.88 4.74
CA ASP A 118 25.40 14.58 4.38
C ASP A 118 26.13 13.98 3.16
N GLY A 119 25.37 13.51 2.15
CA GLY A 119 25.89 12.87 0.93
C GLY A 119 26.32 11.41 1.09
N ARG A 120 26.10 10.79 2.26
CA ARG A 120 26.32 9.36 2.49
C ARG A 120 24.99 8.59 2.39
N PRO A 121 24.88 7.63 1.43
CA PRO A 121 23.69 6.79 1.32
C PRO A 121 23.45 5.98 2.61
N LEU A 122 22.24 6.04 3.16
CA LEU A 122 21.91 5.29 4.38
C LEU A 122 22.04 3.77 4.17
N ALA A 123 21.80 3.28 2.95
CA ALA A 123 21.94 1.87 2.57
C ALA A 123 23.37 1.30 2.73
N GLU A 124 24.40 2.15 2.89
CA GLU A 124 25.76 1.72 3.24
C GLU A 124 25.88 1.32 4.72
N ALA A 125 25.05 1.90 5.59
CA ALA A 125 25.10 1.71 7.03
C ALA A 125 24.02 0.76 7.57
N ILE A 126 22.86 0.72 6.93
CA ILE A 126 21.72 -0.12 7.36
C ILE A 126 21.35 -1.18 6.31
N GLU A 127 20.64 -2.20 6.75
CA GLU A 127 19.99 -3.19 5.90
C GLU A 127 18.50 -3.28 6.25
N LEU A 128 17.62 -2.94 5.32
CA LEU A 128 16.19 -3.18 5.51
C LEU A 128 15.93 -4.68 5.50
N ALA A 129 15.59 -5.22 6.67
CA ALA A 129 15.43 -6.66 6.88
C ALA A 129 13.98 -7.13 6.67
N GLY A 130 13.00 -6.27 6.91
CA GLY A 130 11.60 -6.61 6.72
C GLY A 130 10.63 -5.50 7.09
N VAL A 131 9.38 -5.67 6.64
CA VAL A 131 8.24 -4.85 7.03
C VAL A 131 7.21 -5.75 7.71
N VAL A 132 6.88 -5.44 8.95
CA VAL A 132 5.89 -6.14 9.77
C VAL A 132 4.66 -5.27 9.90
N THR A 133 3.49 -5.79 9.54
CA THR A 133 2.22 -5.14 9.90
C THR A 133 1.53 -5.95 10.99
N ALA A 134 1.30 -5.29 12.13
CA ALA A 134 0.52 -5.85 13.22
C ALA A 134 -0.97 -5.61 12.94
N VAL A 135 -1.75 -6.68 12.80
CA VAL A 135 -3.16 -6.63 12.40
C VAL A 135 -3.99 -7.66 13.14
N ASP A 136 -5.20 -7.28 13.57
CA ASP A 136 -6.14 -8.19 14.19
C ASP A 136 -7.19 -8.65 13.17
N PRO A 137 -7.14 -9.92 12.70
CA PRO A 137 -8.12 -10.46 11.77
C PRO A 137 -9.55 -10.46 12.30
N ASP A 138 -9.74 -10.48 13.63
CA ASP A 138 -11.07 -10.47 14.23
C ASP A 138 -11.79 -9.11 14.02
N ARG A 139 -11.03 -8.05 13.71
CA ARG A 139 -11.55 -6.70 13.39
C ARG A 139 -11.50 -6.36 11.90
N LEU A 140 -10.65 -7.05 11.13
CA LEU A 140 -10.26 -6.67 9.77
C LEU A 140 -11.47 -6.46 8.83
N VAL A 141 -12.43 -7.39 8.82
CA VAL A 141 -13.63 -7.30 7.97
C VAL A 141 -14.43 -6.05 8.30
N GLY A 142 -14.68 -5.79 9.59
CA GLY A 142 -15.42 -4.60 10.03
C GLY A 142 -14.70 -3.30 9.70
N GLU A 143 -13.40 -3.23 9.95
CA GLU A 143 -12.59 -2.02 9.73
C GLU A 143 -12.41 -1.66 8.25
N LEU A 144 -12.37 -2.67 7.37
CA LEU A 144 -12.34 -2.45 5.92
C LEU A 144 -13.74 -2.17 5.32
N SER A 145 -14.80 -2.19 6.13
CA SER A 145 -16.17 -1.94 5.66
C SER A 145 -16.72 -0.56 6.03
N VAL A 146 -15.99 0.22 6.85
CA VAL A 146 -16.46 1.52 7.35
C VAL A 146 -15.63 2.68 6.79
N PRO A 147 -16.25 3.84 6.52
CA PRO A 147 -15.57 5.01 5.95
C PRO A 147 -14.93 5.92 7.02
N ASP A 148 -14.53 5.37 8.18
CA ASP A 148 -13.96 6.15 9.28
C ASP A 148 -12.68 6.84 8.85
N GLU A 149 -12.58 8.15 9.07
CA GLU A 149 -11.38 8.92 8.75
C GLU A 149 -10.30 8.74 9.83
N LEU A 150 -9.02 8.77 9.43
CA LEU A 150 -7.89 8.71 10.36
C LEU A 150 -7.92 9.83 11.40
N VAL A 151 -8.40 11.02 11.02
CA VAL A 151 -8.47 12.20 11.91
C VAL A 151 -9.44 11.98 13.06
N GLU A 152 -10.55 11.29 12.86
CA GLU A 152 -11.55 11.00 13.89
C GLU A 152 -11.00 10.12 15.02
N HIS A 153 -9.99 9.32 14.71
CA HIS A 153 -9.32 8.41 15.65
C HIS A 153 -7.95 8.91 16.13
N GLY A 154 -7.57 10.15 15.76
CA GLY A 154 -6.27 10.71 16.10
C GLY A 154 -5.09 9.93 15.47
N GLN A 155 -5.31 9.31 14.32
CA GLN A 155 -4.32 8.49 13.60
C GLN A 155 -3.79 9.16 12.33
N HIS A 156 -4.27 10.38 12.03
CA HIS A 156 -3.80 11.20 10.90
C HIS A 156 -2.28 11.44 10.99
N THR A 157 -1.67 11.64 9.85
CA THR A 157 -0.21 11.87 9.71
C THR A 157 0.15 13.32 9.34
N ALA A 158 -0.85 14.12 8.95
CA ALA A 158 -0.72 15.50 8.56
C ALA A 158 -2.02 16.25 8.91
N ALA A 159 -2.01 17.61 8.91
CA ALA A 159 -3.19 18.40 9.23
C ALA A 159 -4.36 18.21 8.24
N ARG A 160 -4.05 17.87 7.00
CA ARG A 160 -5.02 17.64 5.91
C ARG A 160 -4.98 16.18 5.44
N ASP A 161 -4.92 15.23 6.37
CA ASP A 161 -4.96 13.81 6.04
C ASP A 161 -6.43 13.37 5.92
N GLU A 162 -6.92 13.26 4.69
CA GLU A 162 -8.30 12.86 4.36
C GLU A 162 -8.46 11.35 4.16
N ARG A 163 -7.38 10.57 4.42
CA ARG A 163 -7.44 9.11 4.26
C ARG A 163 -8.32 8.46 5.31
N THR A 164 -8.97 7.38 4.88
CA THR A 164 -9.74 6.51 5.78
C THR A 164 -8.84 5.50 6.49
N ARG A 165 -9.35 4.95 7.59
CA ARG A 165 -8.70 3.83 8.30
C ARG A 165 -8.65 2.58 7.43
N ALA A 166 -9.70 2.33 6.64
CA ALA A 166 -9.77 1.22 5.70
C ALA A 166 -8.63 1.29 4.66
N GLU A 167 -8.40 2.46 4.07
CA GLU A 167 -7.32 2.71 3.12
C GLU A 167 -5.95 2.49 3.76
N ALA A 168 -5.67 3.12 4.90
CA ALA A 168 -4.40 2.97 5.59
C ALA A 168 -4.13 1.49 5.97
N LEU A 169 -5.15 0.79 6.47
CA LEU A 169 -5.04 -0.62 6.85
C LEU A 169 -4.79 -1.53 5.65
N ALA A 170 -5.48 -1.30 4.53
CA ALA A 170 -5.27 -2.06 3.30
C ALA A 170 -3.83 -1.91 2.79
N HIS A 171 -3.31 -0.69 2.71
CA HIS A 171 -1.94 -0.41 2.29
C HIS A 171 -0.91 -1.02 3.24
N GLN A 172 -1.13 -0.94 4.56
CA GLN A 172 -0.25 -1.56 5.55
C GLN A 172 -0.21 -3.10 5.41
N VAL A 173 -1.34 -3.74 5.17
CA VAL A 173 -1.42 -5.19 4.94
C VAL A 173 -0.72 -5.58 3.64
N GLU A 174 -0.99 -4.88 2.55
CA GLU A 174 -0.51 -5.22 1.20
C GLU A 174 0.99 -5.00 1.02
N TYR A 175 1.60 -4.06 1.76
CA TYR A 175 3.04 -3.78 1.64
C TYR A 175 3.91 -4.66 2.55
N ALA A 176 3.37 -5.27 3.58
CA ALA A 176 4.12 -6.06 4.57
C ALA A 176 4.82 -7.29 3.96
N THR A 177 5.93 -7.72 4.54
CA THR A 177 6.51 -9.05 4.31
C THR A 177 6.00 -10.07 5.33
N THR A 178 5.63 -9.57 6.51
CA THR A 178 5.14 -10.37 7.61
C THR A 178 3.91 -9.71 8.24
N LEU A 179 2.86 -10.47 8.40
CA LEU A 179 1.63 -10.06 9.08
C LEU A 179 1.61 -10.69 10.47
N ALA A 180 1.79 -9.86 11.49
CA ALA A 180 1.77 -10.26 12.88
C ALA A 180 0.35 -10.20 13.42
N VAL A 181 -0.22 -11.36 13.79
CA VAL A 181 -1.60 -11.46 14.25
C VAL A 181 -1.66 -11.87 15.74
N PRO A 182 -2.66 -11.44 16.51
CA PRO A 182 -2.84 -11.85 17.90
C PRO A 182 -2.85 -13.37 18.03
N ARG A 183 -2.33 -13.86 19.17
CA ARG A 183 -2.24 -15.31 19.43
C ARG A 183 -3.61 -16.01 19.42
N ALA A 184 -4.61 -15.32 19.95
CA ALA A 184 -5.95 -15.86 20.16
C ALA A 184 -6.87 -15.69 18.94
N THR A 185 -6.40 -15.12 17.83
CA THR A 185 -7.21 -14.93 16.63
C THR A 185 -7.86 -16.23 16.17
N ALA A 186 -9.17 -16.22 16.01
CA ALA A 186 -9.98 -17.35 15.62
C ALA A 186 -10.98 -17.04 14.48
N HIS A 187 -11.18 -15.76 14.12
CA HIS A 187 -12.15 -15.35 13.11
C HIS A 187 -11.73 -15.81 11.72
N ALA A 188 -12.38 -16.88 11.23
CA ALA A 188 -12.01 -17.51 9.97
C ALA A 188 -12.15 -16.58 8.75
N PRO A 189 -13.23 -15.79 8.59
CA PRO A 189 -13.35 -14.82 7.52
C PRO A 189 -12.22 -13.77 7.52
N GLY A 190 -11.88 -13.21 8.68
CA GLY A 190 -10.79 -12.23 8.78
C GLY A 190 -9.43 -12.80 8.40
N LEU A 191 -9.14 -14.05 8.77
CA LEU A 191 -7.91 -14.74 8.34
C LEU A 191 -7.93 -15.05 6.84
N ALA A 192 -9.09 -15.42 6.28
CA ALA A 192 -9.25 -15.63 4.84
C ALA A 192 -9.06 -14.33 4.07
N LEU A 193 -9.70 -13.25 4.52
CA LEU A 193 -9.55 -11.91 3.94
C LEU A 193 -8.08 -11.48 3.93
N LEU A 194 -7.38 -11.62 5.07
CA LEU A 194 -5.97 -11.27 5.18
C LEU A 194 -5.09 -12.02 4.18
N ARG A 195 -5.33 -13.32 3.99
CA ARG A 195 -4.59 -14.14 3.02
C ARG A 195 -4.93 -13.79 1.57
N GLN A 196 -6.18 -13.44 1.29
CA GLN A 196 -6.61 -13.05 -0.05
C GLN A 196 -6.09 -11.65 -0.43
N LEU A 197 -6.04 -10.71 0.52
CA LEU A 197 -5.43 -9.39 0.29
C LEU A 197 -3.92 -9.48 0.03
N HIS A 198 -3.23 -10.38 0.74
CA HIS A 198 -1.79 -10.55 0.60
C HIS A 198 -1.35 -12.02 0.65
N PRO A 199 -1.49 -12.76 -0.48
CA PRO A 199 -1.23 -14.21 -0.52
C PRO A 199 0.22 -14.62 -0.22
N THR A 200 1.18 -13.73 -0.44
CA THR A 200 2.61 -14.01 -0.29
C THR A 200 3.20 -13.59 1.05
N ALA A 201 2.46 -12.84 1.87
CA ALA A 201 2.91 -12.44 3.19
C ALA A 201 2.98 -13.63 4.16
N ARG A 202 3.96 -13.60 5.06
CA ARG A 202 4.06 -14.59 6.14
C ARG A 202 3.14 -14.19 7.29
N VAL A 203 2.11 -14.99 7.56
CA VAL A 203 1.25 -14.77 8.72
C VAL A 203 1.85 -15.43 9.95
N VAL A 204 2.18 -14.64 10.98
CA VAL A 204 2.83 -15.09 12.22
C VAL A 204 1.97 -14.74 13.43
N ARG A 205 1.71 -15.71 14.30
CA ARG A 205 1.00 -15.47 15.57
C ARG A 205 1.96 -14.89 16.60
N LEU A 206 1.60 -13.76 17.19
CA LEU A 206 2.34 -13.13 18.30
C LEU A 206 2.44 -14.04 19.53
N GLY A 207 3.51 -13.91 20.27
CA GLY A 207 3.78 -14.72 21.46
C GLY A 207 4.24 -16.15 21.17
N THR A 208 4.61 -16.45 19.92
CA THR A 208 5.17 -17.75 19.52
C THR A 208 6.70 -17.75 19.39
N GLY A 209 7.34 -16.59 19.45
CA GLY A 209 8.78 -16.42 19.21
C GLY A 209 9.19 -16.57 17.73
N ALA A 210 8.24 -16.64 16.81
CA ALA A 210 8.53 -16.83 15.39
C ALA A 210 8.71 -15.50 14.64
N LEU A 211 8.25 -14.37 15.19
CA LEU A 211 8.19 -13.10 14.52
C LEU A 211 9.57 -12.59 14.09
N ALA A 212 10.57 -12.62 14.98
CA ALA A 212 11.91 -12.13 14.65
C ALA A 212 12.53 -12.88 13.47
N ARG A 213 12.39 -14.22 13.44
CA ARG A 213 12.87 -15.02 12.30
C ARG A 213 12.16 -14.68 11.01
N ALA A 214 10.86 -14.43 11.05
CA ALA A 214 10.09 -14.06 9.88
C ALA A 214 10.46 -12.65 9.39
N ALA A 215 10.58 -11.68 10.31
CA ALA A 215 10.91 -10.30 10.00
C ALA A 215 12.34 -10.09 9.48
N LEU A 216 13.29 -10.93 9.94
CA LEU A 216 14.69 -10.88 9.49
C LEU A 216 14.97 -11.82 8.30
N GLY A 217 13.95 -12.30 7.64
CA GLY A 217 14.08 -13.26 6.52
C GLY A 217 14.54 -12.66 5.20
N GLY A 218 14.86 -11.37 5.17
CA GLY A 218 15.25 -10.59 3.99
C GLY A 218 14.10 -9.80 3.40
N PHE A 219 14.42 -8.62 2.87
CA PHE A 219 13.48 -7.70 2.26
C PHE A 219 14.04 -7.13 0.95
N ASP A 220 13.30 -7.27 -0.12
CA ASP A 220 13.61 -6.67 -1.41
C ASP A 220 12.67 -5.48 -1.65
N VAL A 221 13.24 -4.27 -1.54
CA VAL A 221 12.51 -3.00 -1.71
C VAL A 221 11.91 -2.89 -3.11
N ALA A 222 12.66 -3.30 -4.15
CA ALA A 222 12.19 -3.22 -5.53
C ALA A 222 11.00 -4.17 -5.76
N ALA A 223 11.10 -5.42 -5.29
CA ALA A 223 10.00 -6.38 -5.38
C ALA A 223 8.76 -5.95 -4.57
N ALA A 224 8.96 -5.30 -3.41
CA ALA A 224 7.85 -4.76 -2.62
C ALA A 224 7.16 -3.58 -3.33
N ARG A 225 7.93 -2.68 -3.92
CA ARG A 225 7.42 -1.56 -4.76
C ARG A 225 6.63 -2.08 -5.95
N ASP A 226 7.19 -3.04 -6.68
CA ASP A 226 6.57 -3.62 -7.87
C ASP A 226 5.24 -4.30 -7.53
N ARG A 227 5.13 -4.92 -6.35
CA ARG A 227 3.90 -5.59 -5.88
C ARG A 227 2.73 -4.63 -5.66
N VAL A 228 3.00 -3.40 -5.23
CA VAL A 228 1.93 -2.40 -4.99
C VAL A 228 1.76 -1.43 -6.16
N ASN A 229 2.65 -1.45 -7.17
CA ASN A 229 2.54 -0.58 -8.33
C ASN A 229 1.44 -1.07 -9.28
N PRO A 230 0.34 -0.33 -9.49
CA PRO A 230 -0.78 -0.78 -10.33
C PRO A 230 -0.40 -1.14 -11.76
N ALA A 231 0.64 -0.50 -12.31
CA ALA A 231 1.08 -0.71 -13.69
C ALA A 231 1.75 -2.07 -13.93
N ILE A 232 2.23 -2.75 -12.87
CA ILE A 232 2.99 -4.00 -12.96
C ILE A 232 2.56 -5.05 -11.93
N ALA A 233 1.75 -4.66 -10.93
CA ALA A 233 1.34 -5.57 -9.86
C ALA A 233 0.60 -6.81 -10.39
N LEU A 234 0.96 -7.96 -9.87
CA LEU A 234 0.16 -9.17 -9.99
C LEU A 234 -0.93 -9.10 -8.93
N LEU A 235 -2.17 -9.00 -9.39
CA LEU A 235 -3.34 -8.95 -8.51
C LEU A 235 -3.62 -10.30 -7.85
N PRO A 236 -4.32 -10.35 -6.70
CA PRO A 236 -4.79 -11.58 -6.11
C PRO A 236 -5.57 -12.42 -7.12
N GLN A 237 -5.46 -13.74 -7.00
CA GLN A 237 -6.18 -14.69 -7.86
C GLN A 237 -7.59 -14.92 -7.30
N GLU A 238 -8.48 -15.49 -8.13
CA GLU A 238 -9.79 -15.94 -7.67
C GLU A 238 -9.64 -16.89 -6.49
N SER A 239 -10.43 -16.65 -5.47
CA SER A 239 -10.44 -17.45 -4.23
C SER A 239 -11.82 -17.41 -3.58
N ASP A 240 -12.14 -18.48 -2.86
CA ASP A 240 -13.32 -18.58 -2.00
C ASP A 240 -12.94 -19.40 -0.76
N GLU A 241 -12.82 -18.74 0.37
CA GLU A 241 -12.46 -19.36 1.65
C GLU A 241 -13.23 -18.72 2.78
N ALA A 242 -13.90 -19.51 3.61
CA ALA A 242 -14.60 -19.08 4.82
C ALA A 242 -15.61 -17.93 4.59
N GLY A 243 -16.27 -17.90 3.43
CA GLY A 243 -17.24 -16.88 3.06
C GLY A 243 -16.64 -15.59 2.50
N VAL A 244 -15.33 -15.54 2.36
CA VAL A 244 -14.62 -14.45 1.69
C VAL A 244 -14.26 -14.88 0.27
N SER A 245 -14.69 -14.11 -0.71
CA SER A 245 -14.41 -14.36 -2.12
C SER A 245 -13.60 -13.24 -2.75
N THR A 246 -12.75 -13.60 -3.71
CA THR A 246 -12.05 -12.65 -4.60
C THR A 246 -12.51 -12.88 -6.02
N LEU A 247 -13.13 -11.85 -6.62
CA LEU A 247 -13.41 -11.77 -8.04
C LEU A 247 -12.22 -11.16 -8.77
N VAL A 248 -11.77 -11.79 -9.86
CA VAL A 248 -10.84 -11.19 -10.84
C VAL A 248 -11.63 -10.91 -12.11
N TRP A 249 -11.88 -9.62 -12.38
CA TRP A 249 -12.57 -9.19 -13.58
C TRP A 249 -11.56 -8.66 -14.61
N GLU A 250 -11.46 -9.35 -15.74
CA GLU A 250 -10.56 -8.96 -16.83
C GLU A 250 -11.31 -8.81 -18.15
N ARG A 251 -11.16 -7.66 -18.80
CA ARG A 251 -11.74 -7.35 -20.11
C ARG A 251 -10.76 -6.51 -20.93
N ARG A 252 -10.93 -6.56 -22.26
CA ARG A 252 -10.12 -5.75 -23.20
C ARG A 252 -10.88 -4.58 -23.78
N ARG A 253 -12.21 -4.64 -23.76
CA ARG A 253 -13.08 -3.57 -24.28
C ARG A 253 -13.00 -2.35 -23.37
N PRO A 254 -12.98 -1.11 -23.94
CA PRO A 254 -12.93 0.11 -23.14
C PRO A 254 -14.17 0.29 -22.26
N LEU A 255 -13.98 0.89 -21.09
CA LEU A 255 -15.07 1.35 -20.25
C LEU A 255 -15.64 2.67 -20.73
N HIS A 256 -16.96 2.80 -20.70
CA HIS A 256 -17.67 4.04 -20.97
C HIS A 256 -17.56 4.97 -19.74
N PRO A 257 -16.98 6.18 -19.85
CA PRO A 257 -16.67 7.01 -18.70
C PRO A 257 -17.88 7.31 -17.82
N GLU A 258 -18.99 7.73 -18.41
CA GLU A 258 -20.18 8.12 -17.64
C GLU A 258 -20.93 6.91 -17.04
N ARG A 259 -20.96 5.76 -17.73
CA ARG A 259 -21.57 4.54 -17.17
C ARG A 259 -20.77 4.03 -15.97
N LEU A 260 -19.46 3.98 -16.10
CA LEU A 260 -18.61 3.61 -14.97
C LEU A 260 -18.76 4.60 -13.80
N HIS A 261 -18.73 5.91 -14.06
CA HIS A 261 -18.89 6.91 -13.03
C HIS A 261 -20.21 6.75 -12.26
N ARG A 262 -21.32 6.52 -12.95
CA ARG A 262 -22.61 6.26 -12.30
C ARG A 262 -22.63 4.95 -11.52
N ALA A 263 -21.86 3.96 -11.95
CA ALA A 263 -21.79 2.66 -11.27
C ALA A 263 -20.91 2.72 -10.00
N LEU A 264 -20.09 3.76 -9.78
CA LEU A 264 -19.21 3.88 -8.61
C LEU A 264 -19.96 3.76 -7.29
N GLU A 265 -21.17 4.33 -7.20
CA GLU A 265 -22.01 4.28 -6.00
C GLU A 265 -22.35 2.83 -5.56
N LEU A 266 -22.36 1.90 -6.52
CA LEU A 266 -22.62 0.47 -6.26
C LEU A 266 -21.32 -0.35 -6.24
N LEU A 267 -20.32 -0.01 -7.08
CA LEU A 267 -19.08 -0.76 -7.20
C LEU A 267 -18.15 -0.58 -6.00
N VAL A 268 -18.03 0.66 -5.49
CA VAL A 268 -17.06 0.95 -4.42
C VAL A 268 -17.45 0.25 -3.11
N PRO A 269 -18.69 0.32 -2.61
CA PRO A 269 -19.06 -0.35 -1.37
C PRO A 269 -19.31 -1.87 -1.53
N ALA A 270 -19.25 -2.42 -2.75
CA ALA A 270 -19.50 -3.83 -2.99
C ALA A 270 -18.42 -4.76 -2.41
N ALA A 271 -17.24 -4.23 -2.08
CA ALA A 271 -16.13 -5.01 -1.55
C ALA A 271 -15.37 -4.27 -0.45
N GLN A 272 -14.84 -5.00 0.53
CA GLN A 272 -13.90 -4.45 1.51
C GLN A 272 -12.65 -3.88 0.84
N ARG A 273 -12.20 -4.54 -0.23
CA ARG A 273 -11.04 -4.09 -1.01
C ARG A 273 -11.27 -4.33 -2.49
N SER A 274 -11.05 -3.30 -3.31
CA SER A 274 -10.92 -3.48 -4.75
C SER A 274 -9.75 -2.67 -5.29
N ARG A 275 -9.01 -3.25 -6.24
CA ARG A 275 -7.84 -2.60 -6.84
C ARG A 275 -7.54 -3.15 -8.22
N GLY A 276 -6.76 -2.38 -8.98
CA GLY A 276 -6.30 -2.81 -10.29
C GLY A 276 -5.99 -1.67 -11.22
N ARG A 277 -6.02 -1.97 -12.53
CA ARG A 277 -5.78 -1.01 -13.60
C ARG A 277 -6.89 -1.07 -14.63
N PHE A 278 -7.19 0.09 -15.21
CA PHE A 278 -8.25 0.21 -16.19
C PHE A 278 -7.99 1.36 -17.19
N TRP A 279 -8.79 1.46 -18.22
CA TRP A 279 -8.77 2.55 -19.15
C TRP A 279 -10.18 2.94 -19.61
N LEU A 280 -10.34 4.22 -19.89
CA LEU A 280 -11.58 4.83 -20.34
C LEU A 280 -11.55 5.07 -21.85
N ALA A 281 -12.69 4.92 -22.50
CA ALA A 281 -12.80 5.11 -23.93
C ALA A 281 -12.40 6.52 -24.39
N ASN A 282 -12.73 7.56 -23.59
CA ASN A 282 -12.38 8.95 -23.91
C ASN A 282 -10.91 9.32 -23.62
N ARG A 283 -10.16 8.44 -22.90
CA ARG A 283 -8.74 8.59 -22.56
C ARG A 283 -7.96 7.31 -22.91
N PRO A 284 -7.99 6.84 -24.19
CA PRO A 284 -7.53 5.50 -24.55
C PRO A 284 -6.03 5.29 -24.36
N ASP A 285 -5.26 6.35 -24.29
CA ASP A 285 -3.80 6.29 -24.17
C ASP A 285 -3.32 6.24 -22.72
N LEU A 286 -4.22 6.49 -21.76
CA LEU A 286 -3.90 6.63 -20.35
C LEU A 286 -4.27 5.37 -19.56
N MET A 287 -3.32 4.85 -18.76
CA MET A 287 -3.56 3.83 -17.77
C MET A 287 -4.01 4.49 -16.47
N LEU A 288 -5.09 4.01 -15.90
CA LEU A 288 -5.63 4.47 -14.63
C LEU A 288 -5.51 3.37 -13.58
N ALA A 289 -5.09 3.73 -12.37
CA ALA A 289 -5.20 2.88 -11.19
C ALA A 289 -6.58 3.02 -10.56
N TRP A 290 -7.10 1.90 -10.08
CA TRP A 290 -8.25 1.80 -9.20
C TRP A 290 -7.76 1.34 -7.84
N ASP A 291 -7.99 2.12 -6.81
CA ASP A 291 -7.63 1.80 -5.44
C ASP A 291 -8.78 2.16 -4.51
N ALA A 292 -9.54 1.14 -4.06
CA ALA A 292 -10.68 1.35 -3.17
C ALA A 292 -10.61 0.43 -1.95
N ALA A 293 -10.81 1.03 -0.78
CA ALA A 293 -10.92 0.34 0.48
C ALA A 293 -12.16 0.85 1.25
N GLY A 294 -13.05 -0.05 1.60
CA GLY A 294 -14.35 0.32 2.16
C GLY A 294 -15.16 1.17 1.19
N ALA A 295 -15.59 2.35 1.64
CA ALA A 295 -16.40 3.27 0.85
C ALA A 295 -15.57 4.36 0.13
N ASN A 296 -14.24 4.31 0.20
CA ASN A 296 -13.36 5.29 -0.44
C ASN A 296 -12.73 4.73 -1.72
N LEU A 297 -12.64 5.56 -2.77
CA LEU A 297 -11.99 5.24 -4.04
C LEU A 297 -11.00 6.34 -4.42
N ALA A 298 -9.76 5.96 -4.64
CA ALA A 298 -8.76 6.77 -5.33
C ALA A 298 -8.62 6.28 -6.78
N VAL A 299 -8.59 7.23 -7.73
CA VAL A 299 -8.27 6.98 -9.13
C VAL A 299 -7.07 7.83 -9.50
N GLU A 300 -5.99 7.18 -9.93
CA GLU A 300 -4.73 7.86 -10.24
C GLU A 300 -4.25 7.54 -11.66
N GLU A 301 -3.52 8.49 -12.25
CA GLU A 301 -2.86 8.29 -13.53
C GLU A 301 -1.55 7.53 -13.36
N CYS A 302 -1.44 6.36 -14.02
CA CYS A 302 -0.24 5.53 -14.02
C CYS A 302 0.66 5.72 -15.25
N GLY A 303 0.43 6.81 -15.99
CA GLY A 303 1.11 7.09 -17.25
C GLY A 303 0.49 6.36 -18.44
N PRO A 304 1.14 6.39 -19.62
CA PRO A 304 0.57 5.84 -20.85
C PRO A 304 0.63 4.31 -20.89
N TRP A 305 -0.31 3.71 -21.61
CA TRP A 305 -0.16 2.35 -22.11
C TRP A 305 0.99 2.29 -23.11
N LEU A 306 1.78 1.20 -23.14
CA LEU A 306 2.94 1.14 -24.04
C LEU A 306 2.54 1.12 -25.51
N ILE A 307 1.37 0.58 -25.86
CA ILE A 307 0.81 0.66 -27.24
C ILE A 307 0.61 2.09 -27.73
N ALA A 308 0.42 3.06 -26.84
CA ALA A 308 0.23 4.45 -27.18
C ALA A 308 1.56 5.19 -27.49
N LEU A 309 2.70 4.53 -27.27
CA LEU A 309 4.03 5.10 -27.40
C LEU A 309 4.72 4.60 -28.66
N PRO A 310 5.60 5.40 -29.29
CA PRO A 310 6.54 4.91 -30.28
C PRO A 310 7.45 3.82 -29.71
N ASP A 311 7.80 2.81 -30.51
CA ASP A 311 8.65 1.69 -30.06
C ASP A 311 9.95 2.14 -29.39
N ALA A 312 10.57 3.21 -29.90
CA ALA A 312 11.80 3.76 -29.33
C ALA A 312 11.64 4.33 -27.90
N ALA A 313 10.42 4.66 -27.49
CA ALA A 313 10.15 5.15 -26.13
C ALA A 313 10.02 4.02 -25.09
N TRP A 314 9.83 2.78 -25.53
CA TRP A 314 9.69 1.63 -24.63
C TRP A 314 10.95 1.39 -23.79
N ASP A 315 12.13 1.66 -24.35
CA ASP A 315 13.40 1.50 -23.65
C ASP A 315 13.57 2.46 -22.46
N LEU A 316 12.77 3.52 -22.40
CA LEU A 316 12.74 4.45 -21.27
C LEU A 316 11.97 3.90 -20.05
N TYR A 317 11.19 2.83 -20.24
CA TYR A 317 10.42 2.21 -19.16
C TYR A 317 11.19 1.09 -18.47
N PRO A 318 11.00 0.91 -17.14
CA PRO A 318 11.65 -0.17 -16.40
C PRO A 318 11.37 -1.55 -17.01
N PRO A 319 12.33 -2.50 -16.92
CA PRO A 319 12.13 -3.86 -17.43
C PRO A 319 10.87 -4.55 -16.91
N ALA A 320 10.52 -4.34 -15.63
CA ALA A 320 9.31 -4.89 -15.02
C ALA A 320 8.03 -4.40 -15.71
N ARG A 321 7.94 -3.10 -16.05
CA ARG A 321 6.79 -2.53 -16.78
C ARG A 321 6.67 -3.10 -18.19
N ARG A 322 7.81 -3.27 -18.89
CA ARG A 322 7.85 -3.89 -20.23
C ARG A 322 7.44 -5.36 -20.21
N ALA A 323 7.89 -6.08 -19.18
CA ALA A 323 7.51 -7.48 -19.00
C ALA A 323 6.00 -7.64 -18.72
N ALA A 324 5.43 -6.78 -17.85
CA ALA A 324 4.00 -6.76 -17.59
C ALA A 324 3.20 -6.48 -18.87
N ALA A 325 3.60 -5.46 -19.65
CA ALA A 325 2.97 -5.16 -20.93
C ALA A 325 3.04 -6.31 -21.93
N ALA A 326 4.16 -7.03 -21.96
CA ALA A 326 4.31 -8.20 -22.85
C ALA A 326 3.38 -9.36 -22.46
N LEU A 327 3.15 -9.57 -21.16
CA LEU A 327 2.19 -10.58 -20.66
C LEU A 327 0.75 -10.24 -21.04
N ASP A 328 0.40 -8.95 -21.00
CA ASP A 328 -0.94 -8.45 -21.30
C ASP A 328 -1.17 -8.22 -22.80
N TRP A 329 -0.16 -8.41 -23.66
CA TRP A 329 -0.22 -7.99 -25.05
C TRP A 329 -1.31 -8.67 -25.86
N HIS A 330 -2.19 -7.86 -26.44
CA HIS A 330 -3.26 -8.29 -27.35
C HIS A 330 -3.09 -7.65 -28.75
N PRO A 331 -3.27 -8.40 -29.86
CA PRO A 331 -3.03 -7.88 -31.21
C PRO A 331 -3.79 -6.60 -31.59
N LEU A 332 -4.99 -6.38 -31.05
CA LEU A 332 -5.83 -5.21 -31.33
C LEU A 332 -5.73 -4.10 -30.28
N HIS A 333 -5.39 -4.45 -29.04
CA HIS A 333 -5.45 -3.51 -27.92
C HIS A 333 -4.08 -3.21 -27.30
N GLY A 334 -3.02 -3.91 -27.75
CA GLY A 334 -1.71 -3.82 -27.13
C GLY A 334 -1.76 -4.32 -25.69
N ASP A 335 -1.13 -3.59 -24.79
CA ASP A 335 -1.13 -3.85 -23.34
C ASP A 335 -2.35 -3.26 -22.60
N ARG A 336 -3.31 -2.64 -23.31
CA ARG A 336 -4.54 -2.10 -22.71
C ARG A 336 -5.40 -3.24 -22.15
N VAL A 337 -5.72 -3.17 -20.88
CA VAL A 337 -6.55 -4.14 -20.16
C VAL A 337 -7.37 -3.47 -19.08
N GLN A 338 -8.59 -3.94 -18.87
CA GLN A 338 -9.36 -3.75 -17.64
C GLN A 338 -9.00 -4.92 -16.75
N GLN A 339 -8.34 -4.70 -15.66
CA GLN A 339 -8.00 -5.75 -14.70
C GLN A 339 -8.27 -5.22 -13.29
N LEU A 340 -9.41 -5.62 -12.74
CA LEU A 340 -9.86 -5.22 -11.41
C LEU A 340 -10.11 -6.46 -10.55
N THR A 341 -9.71 -6.40 -9.30
CA THR A 341 -10.03 -7.42 -8.30
C THR A 341 -10.91 -6.82 -7.22
N PHE A 342 -11.86 -7.61 -6.75
CA PHE A 342 -12.78 -7.26 -5.67
C PHE A 342 -12.74 -8.39 -4.64
N THR A 343 -12.44 -8.07 -3.39
CA THR A 343 -12.35 -9.03 -2.30
C THR A 343 -13.28 -8.63 -1.17
N ALA A 344 -14.20 -9.51 -0.81
CA ALA A 344 -15.14 -9.27 0.28
C ALA A 344 -15.65 -10.55 0.93
N GLU A 345 -16.08 -10.43 2.19
CA GLU A 345 -17.00 -11.40 2.81
C GLU A 345 -18.38 -11.24 2.20
N GLY A 346 -18.97 -12.33 1.70
CA GLY A 346 -20.29 -12.34 1.08
C GLY A 346 -20.37 -11.63 -0.27
N LEU A 347 -19.28 -11.58 -1.04
CA LEU A 347 -19.21 -10.91 -2.35
C LEU A 347 -20.27 -11.45 -3.33
N ASP A 348 -21.09 -10.59 -3.91
CA ASP A 348 -21.97 -10.92 -5.03
C ASP A 348 -21.19 -10.89 -6.36
N VAL A 349 -20.53 -12.00 -6.66
CA VAL A 349 -19.65 -12.13 -7.85
C VAL A 349 -20.42 -11.95 -9.14
N ASP A 350 -21.63 -12.53 -9.25
CA ASP A 350 -22.42 -12.47 -10.48
C ASP A 350 -22.98 -11.06 -10.73
N GLY A 351 -23.62 -10.45 -9.72
CA GLY A 351 -24.14 -9.09 -9.82
C GLY A 351 -23.05 -8.05 -10.09
N LEU A 352 -21.89 -8.21 -9.46
CA LEU A 352 -20.75 -7.33 -9.68
C LEU A 352 -20.19 -7.46 -11.11
N THR A 353 -20.09 -8.69 -11.62
CA THR A 353 -19.66 -8.95 -12.99
C THR A 353 -20.62 -8.35 -14.01
N GLU A 354 -21.93 -8.54 -13.84
CA GLU A 354 -22.95 -7.94 -14.73
C GLU A 354 -22.89 -6.41 -14.71
N LEU A 355 -22.71 -5.81 -13.53
CA LEU A 355 -22.61 -4.35 -13.38
C LEU A 355 -21.36 -3.82 -14.11
N LEU A 356 -20.19 -4.43 -13.91
CA LEU A 356 -18.95 -4.05 -14.59
C LEU A 356 -19.05 -4.24 -16.13
N ASP A 357 -19.61 -5.35 -16.59
CA ASP A 357 -19.81 -5.62 -18.01
C ASP A 357 -20.77 -4.60 -18.67
N SER A 358 -21.77 -4.11 -17.91
CA SER A 358 -22.68 -3.05 -18.38
C SER A 358 -21.99 -1.70 -18.61
N CYS A 359 -20.84 -1.49 -17.98
CA CYS A 359 -20.04 -0.28 -18.13
C CYS A 359 -19.16 -0.29 -19.39
N LEU A 360 -18.98 -1.43 -20.04
CA LEU A 360 -18.18 -1.55 -21.28
C LEU A 360 -18.90 -0.90 -22.46
N LEU A 361 -18.15 -0.37 -23.44
CA LEU A 361 -18.72 0.13 -24.68
C LEU A 361 -19.60 -0.94 -25.36
N THR A 362 -20.74 -0.53 -25.90
CA THR A 362 -21.55 -1.36 -26.81
C THR A 362 -20.85 -1.59 -28.14
N ASP A 363 -21.32 -2.54 -28.96
CA ASP A 363 -20.75 -2.79 -30.29
C ASP A 363 -20.82 -1.57 -31.17
N THR A 364 -21.91 -0.80 -31.10
CA THR A 364 -22.10 0.44 -31.85
C THR A 364 -21.10 1.52 -31.44
N GLU A 365 -20.91 1.71 -30.13
CA GLU A 365 -19.94 2.67 -29.58
C GLU A 365 -18.50 2.24 -29.91
N LEU A 366 -18.21 0.95 -29.81
CA LEU A 366 -16.90 0.40 -30.17
C LEU A 366 -16.59 0.65 -31.68
N ALA A 367 -17.57 0.42 -32.55
CA ALA A 367 -17.44 0.64 -34.00
C ALA A 367 -17.21 2.10 -34.38
N ALA A 368 -17.58 3.08 -33.55
CA ALA A 368 -17.32 4.49 -33.77
C ALA A 368 -15.82 4.85 -33.71
N GLY A 369 -14.99 3.98 -33.14
CA GLY A 369 -13.53 4.15 -33.02
C GLY A 369 -13.13 5.29 -32.13
N GLU A 370 -11.81 5.52 -32.00
CA GLU A 370 -11.25 6.53 -31.08
C GLU A 370 -11.83 7.95 -31.29
N PRO A 371 -12.11 8.44 -32.48
CA PRO A 371 -12.75 9.76 -32.64
C PRO A 371 -14.13 9.83 -31.95
N GLY A 372 -14.92 8.76 -32.04
CA GLY A 372 -16.21 8.66 -31.35
C GLY A 372 -16.06 8.50 -29.85
N TRP A 373 -15.07 7.73 -29.42
CA TRP A 373 -14.81 7.52 -27.99
C TRP A 373 -14.38 8.80 -27.26
N LYS A 374 -13.50 9.60 -27.90
CA LYS A 374 -13.02 10.88 -27.35
C LYS A 374 -14.13 11.95 -27.23
N ALA A 375 -15.26 11.75 -27.90
CA ALA A 375 -16.44 12.61 -27.80
C ALA A 375 -17.41 12.20 -26.69
N LEU A 376 -17.17 11.08 -25.99
CA LEU A 376 -18.03 10.63 -24.89
C LEU A 376 -17.95 11.60 -23.70
N PRO A 377 -19.05 11.77 -22.95
CA PRO A 377 -19.05 12.57 -21.73
C PRO A 377 -18.01 12.05 -20.72
N ASP A 378 -17.28 12.97 -20.08
CA ASP A 378 -16.21 12.64 -19.14
C ASP A 378 -16.70 12.78 -17.69
N GLY A 379 -17.23 11.69 -17.14
CA GLY A 379 -17.63 11.62 -15.72
C GLY A 379 -16.45 11.59 -14.74
N PHE A 380 -15.23 11.36 -15.23
CA PHE A 380 -14.02 11.28 -14.38
C PHE A 380 -13.20 12.58 -14.34
N ARG A 381 -13.67 13.65 -15.01
CA ARG A 381 -12.92 14.90 -15.07
C ARG A 381 -12.55 15.43 -13.70
N ASP A 382 -13.50 15.50 -12.77
CA ASP A 382 -13.29 16.07 -11.44
C ASP A 382 -12.39 15.19 -10.56
N LEU A 383 -12.33 13.89 -10.84
CA LEU A 383 -11.46 12.93 -10.16
C LEU A 383 -10.02 12.96 -10.68
N LEU A 384 -9.84 13.16 -11.99
CA LEU A 384 -8.53 13.08 -12.65
C LEU A 384 -7.88 14.46 -12.86
N ASP A 385 -8.66 15.50 -13.03
CA ASP A 385 -8.20 16.88 -13.25
C ASP A 385 -8.74 17.80 -12.12
N PRO A 386 -8.41 17.56 -10.83
CA PRO A 386 -8.92 18.39 -9.76
C PRO A 386 -8.48 19.84 -9.95
N VAL A 387 -9.44 20.75 -10.08
CA VAL A 387 -9.16 22.19 -10.12
C VAL A 387 -8.67 22.58 -8.73
N HIS A 388 -7.38 22.83 -8.58
CA HIS A 388 -6.82 23.40 -7.36
C HIS A 388 -7.38 24.81 -7.16
N HIS A 389 -8.33 24.94 -6.27
CA HIS A 389 -8.87 26.23 -5.78
C HIS A 389 -8.09 26.74 -4.59
#